data_3e3dba13569d6411d5b23551740c32df
#
_entry.id   3e3dba13569d6411d5b23551740c32df
#
_cell.length_a   1.000
_cell.length_b   1.000
_cell.length_c   1.000
_cell.angle_alpha   90.00
_cell.angle_beta   90.00
_cell.angle_gamma   90.00
#
_symmetry.space_group_name_H-M   'P 1'
#
loop_
_entity.id
_entity.type
_entity.pdbx_description
1 polymer ?
#
loop_
_entity_poly.entity_id
_entity_poly.type
_entity_poly.pdbx_seq_one_letter_code
_entity_poly.pdbx_strand_id
1 'polypeptide(L)'
;MSEPSPRSSLVRWLYTHNPFYAISAALMLYAVRAGYGELQIGSINCWVMMGVLAAYTLLLAGVGVCIVWLGRVWEDARSILLLLLLLFLAVSISADDLFVKATTPGEGTALLACGFLFSVAVSAGVIWGSRIRVGWEYAVPFVLYLALFFAMPWWCSPELHPRATRMLNWTVFLFPQLAALLNLTLLPAVRRGAKGVANNGTPWPWPWFPWTAFGVIAVAVVIRSFALAMTFGQTGPIWGDIKARSVIVFDTIWGPYFLVPFGLSILVLLFEGALAAGNRVVARKTMLFSPSLLLLALPWSSGWAFESFLIGKVTATIGSPLWWTTLLLLVFFGWALLRKVAGASVGFVSMIALLAFVGADTISLRTIGVPHPAPLFVAGTLLAIAAAIRKSSAGCFAASAILISALWLVLPATPLAAFRMTTCYHLLLSCCVGFGLTFRDRFSTLLRLVGAAWLPLTSLSMMSGYLAGDVPIAWKLLYVFGATAICFTCATLGRNKWYLYASTGSTAVLGYGLMMLGFRGAASLVGREAMTALSWSVATLLIGVLISAHKAQWLPKWLFPNWSNGHGRKLAPAGDSLEGGGNLPTLSLAEADDSE
;
A
#
# COMPACT_ATOMS: atom_id res chain seq x y z
N MET A 1 -28.67 -40.81 13.83
CA MET A 1 -28.46 -39.57 14.60
C MET A 1 -29.39 -38.53 14.00
N SER A 2 -30.51 -38.21 14.71
CA SER A 2 -31.45 -37.17 14.26
C SER A 2 -30.79 -35.81 14.38
N GLU A 3 -30.78 -35.03 13.29
CA GLU A 3 -30.30 -33.63 13.31
C GLU A 3 -31.03 -32.86 14.42
N PRO A 4 -30.30 -32.11 15.26
CA PRO A 4 -30.91 -31.31 16.31
C PRO A 4 -31.83 -30.27 15.67
N SER A 5 -33.08 -30.18 16.12
CA SER A 5 -34.04 -29.22 15.58
C SER A 5 -33.50 -27.79 15.69
N PRO A 6 -33.78 -26.88 14.72
CA PRO A 6 -33.24 -25.49 14.71
C PRO A 6 -33.64 -24.69 15.97
N ARG A 7 -34.74 -25.05 16.61
CA ARG A 7 -35.17 -24.47 17.92
C ARG A 7 -34.19 -24.80 19.04
N SER A 8 -33.60 -26.02 19.05
CA SER A 8 -32.60 -26.40 20.06
C SER A 8 -31.28 -25.68 19.90
N SER A 9 -30.91 -25.30 18.68
CA SER A 9 -29.66 -24.54 18.39
C SER A 9 -29.77 -23.10 18.89
N LEU A 10 -30.90 -22.42 18.69
CA LEU A 10 -31.12 -21.04 19.11
C LEU A 10 -31.20 -20.90 20.64
N VAL A 11 -31.93 -21.81 21.31
CA VAL A 11 -31.97 -21.84 22.78
C VAL A 11 -30.59 -22.11 23.37
N ARG A 12 -29.83 -23.03 22.78
CA ARG A 12 -28.45 -23.32 23.20
C ARG A 12 -27.53 -22.11 23.00
N TRP A 13 -27.66 -21.39 21.87
CA TRP A 13 -26.90 -20.18 21.60
C TRP A 13 -27.23 -19.08 22.60
N LEU A 14 -28.52 -18.81 22.86
CA LEU A 14 -28.97 -17.83 23.86
C LEU A 14 -28.47 -18.16 25.27
N TYR A 15 -28.46 -19.44 25.63
CA TYR A 15 -27.95 -19.90 26.92
C TYR A 15 -26.44 -19.74 27.04
N THR A 16 -25.70 -20.03 25.95
CA THR A 16 -24.23 -19.97 25.95
C THR A 16 -23.71 -18.53 25.92
N HIS A 17 -24.36 -17.62 25.19
CA HIS A 17 -23.86 -16.25 24.98
C HIS A 17 -24.57 -15.20 25.84
N ASN A 18 -25.69 -15.54 26.45
CA ASN A 18 -26.49 -14.70 27.34
C ASN A 18 -26.58 -13.21 26.91
N PRO A 19 -27.24 -12.89 25.77
CA PRO A 19 -27.30 -11.53 25.23
C PRO A 19 -28.12 -10.57 26.09
N PHE A 20 -28.78 -11.06 27.11
CA PHE A 20 -29.69 -10.27 27.95
C PHE A 20 -28.97 -9.14 28.69
N TYR A 21 -27.72 -9.31 29.08
CA TYR A 21 -26.94 -8.23 29.69
C TYR A 21 -26.71 -7.07 28.67
N ALA A 22 -26.38 -7.40 27.41
CA ALA A 22 -26.21 -6.40 26.36
C ALA A 22 -27.55 -5.71 26.03
N ILE A 23 -28.64 -6.48 25.96
CA ILE A 23 -30.00 -5.94 25.74
C ILE A 23 -30.40 -5.03 26.92
N SER A 24 -30.16 -5.45 28.17
CA SER A 24 -30.44 -4.63 29.36
C SER A 24 -29.65 -3.32 29.34
N ALA A 25 -28.35 -3.36 29.00
CA ALA A 25 -27.53 -2.16 28.89
C ALA A 25 -28.02 -1.22 27.74
N ALA A 26 -28.38 -1.77 26.59
CA ALA A 26 -28.96 -1.01 25.50
C ALA A 26 -30.30 -0.36 25.86
N LEU A 27 -31.19 -1.09 26.54
CA LEU A 27 -32.46 -0.55 27.01
C LEU A 27 -32.26 0.53 28.08
N MET A 28 -31.28 0.37 28.96
CA MET A 28 -30.92 1.39 29.93
C MET A 28 -30.42 2.68 29.26
N LEU A 29 -29.53 2.56 28.29
CA LEU A 29 -29.04 3.72 27.50
C LEU A 29 -30.20 4.38 26.74
N TYR A 30 -31.12 3.58 26.18
CA TYR A 30 -32.32 4.09 25.51
C TYR A 30 -33.25 4.82 26.51
N ALA A 31 -33.50 4.24 27.69
CA ALA A 31 -34.34 4.85 28.73
C ALA A 31 -33.76 6.20 29.21
N VAL A 32 -32.45 6.26 29.44
CA VAL A 32 -31.74 7.50 29.79
C VAL A 32 -31.90 8.55 28.69
N ARG A 33 -31.72 8.16 27.44
CA ARG A 33 -31.92 9.07 26.31
C ARG A 33 -33.37 9.53 26.19
N ALA A 34 -34.33 8.64 26.28
CA ALA A 34 -35.77 8.96 26.18
C ALA A 34 -36.23 9.86 27.34
N GLY A 35 -35.74 9.61 28.56
CA GLY A 35 -36.12 10.40 29.73
C GLY A 35 -35.48 11.78 29.80
N TYR A 36 -34.28 11.94 29.29
CA TYR A 36 -33.48 13.18 29.43
C TYR A 36 -33.18 13.89 28.12
N GLY A 37 -33.43 13.28 26.96
CA GLY A 37 -33.09 13.86 25.66
C GLY A 37 -33.91 15.09 25.26
N GLU A 38 -35.11 15.25 25.82
CA GLU A 38 -36.01 16.38 25.57
C GLU A 38 -35.98 17.44 26.67
N LEU A 39 -35.37 17.14 27.81
CA LEU A 39 -35.28 18.09 28.92
C LEU A 39 -34.26 19.20 28.62
N GLN A 40 -34.61 20.41 29.08
CA GLN A 40 -33.63 21.52 29.01
C GLN A 40 -32.36 21.11 29.74
N ILE A 41 -31.21 21.31 29.10
CA ILE A 41 -29.91 20.90 29.64
C ILE A 41 -29.58 21.83 30.81
N GLY A 42 -29.63 21.27 32.00
CA GLY A 42 -29.21 21.89 33.25
C GLY A 42 -28.23 20.99 33.99
N SER A 43 -27.44 21.57 34.89
CA SER A 43 -26.46 20.82 35.69
C SER A 43 -27.11 19.67 36.47
N ILE A 44 -28.28 19.88 37.05
CA ILE A 44 -29.04 18.87 37.81
C ILE A 44 -29.36 17.66 36.93
N ASN A 45 -29.84 17.86 35.72
CA ASN A 45 -30.18 16.78 34.81
C ASN A 45 -28.96 15.94 34.43
N CYS A 46 -27.79 16.57 34.22
CA CYS A 46 -26.55 15.85 33.94
C CYS A 46 -26.05 15.05 35.14
N TRP A 47 -26.19 15.58 36.39
CA TRP A 47 -25.87 14.84 37.61
C TRP A 47 -26.79 13.65 37.81
N VAL A 48 -28.08 13.81 37.56
CA VAL A 48 -29.05 12.70 37.65
C VAL A 48 -28.76 11.64 36.57
N MET A 49 -28.55 12.07 35.35
CA MET A 49 -28.23 11.15 34.25
C MET A 49 -26.95 10.36 34.52
N MET A 50 -25.87 11.04 34.91
CA MET A 50 -24.64 10.36 35.31
C MET A 50 -24.84 9.44 36.51
N GLY A 51 -25.60 9.89 37.51
CA GLY A 51 -25.92 9.10 38.70
C GLY A 51 -26.66 7.80 38.36
N VAL A 52 -27.63 7.87 37.47
CA VAL A 52 -28.38 6.68 37.01
C VAL A 52 -27.47 5.72 36.23
N LEU A 53 -26.63 6.23 35.33
CA LEU A 53 -25.66 5.42 34.59
C LEU A 53 -24.60 4.82 35.52
N ALA A 54 -24.14 5.56 36.51
CA ALA A 54 -23.17 5.10 37.50
C ALA A 54 -23.78 4.02 38.41
N ALA A 55 -25.04 4.20 38.87
CA ALA A 55 -25.74 3.21 39.67
C ALA A 55 -25.94 1.90 38.91
N TYR A 56 -26.36 1.97 37.64
CA TYR A 56 -26.49 0.81 36.78
C TYR A 56 -25.13 0.13 36.52
N THR A 57 -24.08 0.90 36.29
CA THR A 57 -22.72 0.39 36.12
C THR A 57 -22.24 -0.35 37.37
N LEU A 58 -22.51 0.22 38.57
CA LEU A 58 -22.19 -0.41 39.84
C LEU A 58 -22.97 -1.71 40.06
N LEU A 59 -24.26 -1.71 39.71
CA LEU A 59 -25.09 -2.90 39.77
C LEU A 59 -24.54 -4.02 38.89
N LEU A 60 -24.22 -3.72 37.64
CA LEU A 60 -23.59 -4.70 36.73
C LEU A 60 -22.21 -5.15 37.22
N ALA A 61 -21.39 -4.26 37.74
CA ALA A 61 -20.11 -4.61 38.34
C ALA A 61 -20.30 -5.59 39.52
N GLY A 62 -21.27 -5.30 40.42
CA GLY A 62 -21.62 -6.19 41.53
C GLY A 62 -22.10 -7.54 41.04
N VAL A 63 -23.02 -7.58 40.07
CA VAL A 63 -23.48 -8.83 39.44
C VAL A 63 -22.31 -9.62 38.84
N GLY A 64 -21.41 -8.95 38.09
CA GLY A 64 -20.22 -9.59 37.51
C GLY A 64 -19.32 -10.23 38.56
N VAL A 65 -19.05 -9.54 39.67
CA VAL A 65 -18.27 -10.08 40.78
C VAL A 65 -19.01 -11.25 41.48
N CYS A 66 -20.32 -11.12 41.73
CA CYS A 66 -21.11 -12.17 42.32
C CYS A 66 -21.17 -13.45 41.47
N ILE A 67 -21.31 -13.31 40.13
CA ILE A 67 -21.30 -14.45 39.19
C ILE A 67 -19.94 -15.17 39.22
N VAL A 68 -18.84 -14.44 39.35
CA VAL A 68 -17.50 -15.02 39.50
C VAL A 68 -17.39 -15.81 40.84
N TRP A 69 -17.88 -15.24 41.92
CA TRP A 69 -17.71 -15.82 43.24
C TRP A 69 -18.66 -16.99 43.52
N LEU A 70 -19.93 -16.82 43.17
CA LEU A 70 -21.00 -17.77 43.53
C LEU A 70 -21.31 -18.75 42.39
N GLY A 71 -21.36 -18.25 41.16
CA GLY A 71 -21.85 -19.02 40.02
C GLY A 71 -20.75 -19.72 39.20
N ARG A 72 -19.53 -19.23 39.21
CA ARG A 72 -18.41 -19.69 38.38
C ARG A 72 -18.77 -19.73 36.88
N VAL A 73 -19.69 -18.84 36.44
CA VAL A 73 -20.14 -18.72 35.05
C VAL A 73 -19.26 -17.69 34.35
N TRP A 74 -18.15 -18.18 33.79
CA TRP A 74 -17.08 -17.32 33.26
C TRP A 74 -17.48 -16.58 31.99
N GLU A 75 -18.36 -17.13 31.18
CA GLU A 75 -18.81 -16.53 29.92
C GLU A 75 -19.62 -15.28 30.15
N ASP A 76 -20.57 -15.33 31.08
CA ASP A 76 -21.39 -14.20 31.48
C ASP A 76 -20.56 -13.11 32.16
N ALA A 77 -19.63 -13.50 33.03
CA ALA A 77 -18.71 -12.55 33.67
C ALA A 77 -17.88 -11.76 32.63
N ARG A 78 -17.36 -12.43 31.60
CA ARG A 78 -16.63 -11.77 30.50
C ARG A 78 -17.51 -10.73 29.80
N SER A 79 -18.73 -11.11 29.43
CA SER A 79 -19.66 -10.22 28.74
C SER A 79 -19.98 -9.00 29.60
N ILE A 80 -20.22 -9.16 30.88
CA ILE A 80 -20.46 -8.05 31.82
C ILE A 80 -19.23 -7.15 31.93
N LEU A 81 -18.03 -7.71 32.07
CA LEU A 81 -16.79 -6.92 32.20
C LEU A 81 -16.49 -6.10 30.94
N LEU A 82 -16.79 -6.64 29.76
CA LEU A 82 -16.64 -5.88 28.51
C LEU A 82 -17.72 -4.79 28.36
N LEU A 83 -18.94 -5.05 28.83
CA LEU A 83 -20.01 -4.03 28.86
C LEU A 83 -19.71 -2.88 29.82
N LEU A 84 -19.03 -3.12 30.94
CA LEU A 84 -18.60 -2.06 31.86
C LEU A 84 -17.72 -1.02 31.18
N LEU A 85 -16.86 -1.44 30.25
CA LEU A 85 -16.01 -0.53 29.49
C LEU A 85 -16.84 0.43 28.61
N LEU A 86 -17.92 -0.07 27.99
CA LEU A 86 -18.84 0.75 27.20
C LEU A 86 -19.71 1.64 28.09
N LEU A 87 -20.05 1.20 29.31
CA LEU A 87 -20.77 2.04 30.27
C LEU A 87 -19.90 3.16 30.83
N PHE A 88 -18.60 2.97 31.06
CA PHE A 88 -17.69 4.04 31.39
C PHE A 88 -17.63 5.10 30.28
N LEU A 89 -17.66 4.66 29.02
CA LEU A 89 -17.80 5.59 27.90
C LEU A 89 -19.12 6.37 27.97
N ALA A 90 -20.25 5.69 28.22
CA ALA A 90 -21.56 6.36 28.37
C ALA A 90 -21.56 7.38 29.50
N VAL A 91 -20.97 7.04 30.67
CA VAL A 91 -20.77 7.95 31.80
C VAL A 91 -19.93 9.16 31.35
N SER A 92 -18.88 8.97 30.56
CA SER A 92 -18.04 10.09 30.09
C SER A 92 -18.78 11.03 29.13
N ILE A 93 -19.70 10.51 28.31
CA ILE A 93 -20.51 11.30 27.35
C ILE A 93 -21.60 12.10 28.06
N SER A 94 -22.11 11.62 29.18
CA SER A 94 -23.24 12.23 29.90
C SER A 94 -23.00 13.68 30.35
N ALA A 95 -21.73 14.09 30.47
CA ALA A 95 -21.35 15.43 30.90
C ALA A 95 -21.01 16.38 29.74
N ASP A 96 -20.93 15.88 28.49
CA ASP A 96 -20.47 16.68 27.35
C ASP A 96 -21.31 17.96 27.12
N ASP A 97 -22.61 17.87 27.33
CA ASP A 97 -23.55 18.96 27.10
C ASP A 97 -23.35 20.15 28.04
N LEU A 98 -22.85 19.93 29.27
CA LEU A 98 -22.54 20.99 30.19
C LEU A 98 -21.44 21.91 29.69
N PHE A 99 -20.50 21.34 28.93
CA PHE A 99 -19.38 22.10 28.38
C PHE A 99 -19.77 22.91 27.12
N VAL A 100 -20.79 22.47 26.38
CA VAL A 100 -21.26 23.17 25.18
C VAL A 100 -22.02 24.44 25.52
N LYS A 101 -22.87 24.39 26.55
CA LYS A 101 -23.73 25.52 26.90
C LYS A 101 -23.10 26.50 27.87
N ALA A 102 -21.89 26.20 28.38
CA ALA A 102 -21.02 27.09 29.16
C ALA A 102 -21.71 27.82 30.34
N THR A 103 -22.79 27.23 30.91
CA THR A 103 -23.52 27.89 32.03
C THR A 103 -22.83 27.71 33.39
N THR A 104 -22.12 26.57 33.55
CA THR A 104 -21.44 26.23 34.82
C THR A 104 -20.27 25.26 34.58
N PRO A 105 -19.15 25.75 34.07
CA PRO A 105 -18.02 24.89 33.68
C PRO A 105 -17.31 24.25 34.87
N GLY A 106 -17.28 24.89 36.01
CA GLY A 106 -16.75 24.30 37.25
C GLY A 106 -17.50 23.03 37.68
N GLU A 107 -18.83 23.03 37.54
CA GLU A 107 -19.66 21.84 37.80
C GLU A 107 -19.41 20.71 36.79
N GLY A 108 -19.26 21.06 35.50
CA GLY A 108 -18.89 20.11 34.48
C GLY A 108 -17.55 19.43 34.75
N THR A 109 -16.55 20.20 35.17
CA THR A 109 -15.23 19.68 35.54
C THR A 109 -15.32 18.74 36.76
N ALA A 110 -16.10 19.14 37.80
CA ALA A 110 -16.33 18.28 38.96
C ALA A 110 -17.02 16.96 38.57
N LEU A 111 -18.01 17.03 37.70
CA LEU A 111 -18.75 15.87 37.22
C LEU A 111 -17.84 14.89 36.45
N LEU A 112 -17.00 15.38 35.54
CA LEU A 112 -16.02 14.56 34.82
C LEU A 112 -14.97 13.95 35.76
N ALA A 113 -14.48 14.71 36.74
CA ALA A 113 -13.54 14.21 37.72
C ALA A 113 -14.17 13.10 38.57
N CYS A 114 -15.42 13.30 39.05
CA CYS A 114 -16.19 12.26 39.75
C CYS A 114 -16.40 11.03 38.89
N GLY A 115 -16.78 11.19 37.61
CA GLY A 115 -16.97 10.08 36.68
C GLY A 115 -15.68 9.31 36.39
N PHE A 116 -14.56 9.99 36.24
CA PHE A 116 -13.25 9.38 36.09
C PHE A 116 -12.85 8.57 37.33
N LEU A 117 -12.92 9.18 38.51
CA LEU A 117 -12.59 8.51 39.78
C LEU A 117 -13.51 7.32 40.05
N PHE A 118 -14.80 7.48 39.74
CA PHE A 118 -15.77 6.38 39.80
C PHE A 118 -15.37 5.22 38.88
N SER A 119 -15.05 5.51 37.63
CA SER A 119 -14.68 4.49 36.65
C SER A 119 -13.41 3.74 37.04
N VAL A 120 -12.41 4.46 37.57
CA VAL A 120 -11.17 3.85 38.10
C VAL A 120 -11.47 3.00 39.34
N ALA A 121 -12.28 3.51 40.29
CA ALA A 121 -12.62 2.80 41.51
C ALA A 121 -13.41 1.52 41.22
N VAL A 122 -14.42 1.59 40.33
CA VAL A 122 -15.21 0.41 39.91
C VAL A 122 -14.31 -0.60 39.22
N SER A 123 -13.44 -0.16 38.32
CA SER A 123 -12.48 -1.04 37.65
C SER A 123 -11.56 -1.74 38.64
N ALA A 124 -11.01 -1.00 39.61
CA ALA A 124 -10.17 -1.57 40.66
C ALA A 124 -10.95 -2.57 41.53
N GLY A 125 -12.20 -2.21 41.92
CA GLY A 125 -13.09 -3.08 42.70
C GLY A 125 -13.43 -4.38 41.96
N VAL A 126 -13.72 -4.30 40.67
CA VAL A 126 -13.99 -5.46 39.81
C VAL A 126 -12.75 -6.34 39.63
N ILE A 127 -11.59 -5.75 39.35
CA ILE A 127 -10.31 -6.47 39.21
C ILE A 127 -9.98 -7.20 40.52
N TRP A 128 -10.09 -6.51 41.64
CA TRP A 128 -9.86 -7.11 42.97
C TRP A 128 -10.90 -8.17 43.33
N GLY A 129 -12.18 -7.87 43.16
CA GLY A 129 -13.30 -8.79 43.44
C GLY A 129 -13.27 -10.02 42.56
N SER A 130 -12.89 -9.91 41.33
CA SER A 130 -12.75 -11.02 40.38
C SER A 130 -11.38 -11.73 40.46
N ARG A 131 -10.51 -11.33 41.38
CA ARG A 131 -9.15 -11.87 41.57
C ARG A 131 -8.30 -11.85 40.30
N ILE A 132 -8.51 -10.87 39.42
CA ILE A 132 -7.74 -10.68 38.18
C ILE A 132 -6.43 -9.97 38.54
N ARG A 133 -5.31 -10.46 38.02
CA ARG A 133 -4.02 -9.81 38.17
C ARG A 133 -3.66 -9.11 36.85
N VAL A 134 -3.74 -7.80 36.82
CA VAL A 134 -3.38 -7.00 35.65
C VAL A 134 -1.99 -6.42 35.85
N GLY A 135 -1.08 -6.70 34.92
CA GLY A 135 0.24 -6.08 34.93
C GLY A 135 0.18 -4.58 34.69
N TRP A 136 1.15 -3.84 35.22
CA TRP A 136 1.19 -2.37 35.09
C TRP A 136 1.21 -1.91 33.63
N GLU A 137 1.79 -2.70 32.72
CA GLU A 137 1.85 -2.43 31.30
C GLU A 137 0.50 -2.47 30.58
N TYR A 138 -0.53 -3.02 31.22
CA TYR A 138 -1.93 -2.97 30.77
C TYR A 138 -2.74 -1.98 31.61
N ALA A 139 -2.47 -1.91 32.91
CA ALA A 139 -3.20 -1.03 33.81
C ALA A 139 -2.96 0.46 33.49
N VAL A 140 -1.71 0.84 33.20
CA VAL A 140 -1.38 2.23 32.85
C VAL A 140 -2.06 2.68 31.54
N PRO A 141 -1.94 1.96 30.41
CA PRO A 141 -2.67 2.33 29.19
C PRO A 141 -4.20 2.37 29.41
N PHE A 142 -4.74 1.47 30.18
CA PHE A 142 -6.18 1.45 30.49
C PHE A 142 -6.62 2.74 31.23
N VAL A 143 -5.92 3.12 32.29
CA VAL A 143 -6.21 4.35 33.03
C VAL A 143 -6.02 5.59 32.15
N LEU A 144 -5.00 5.59 31.29
CA LEU A 144 -4.78 6.68 30.33
C LEU A 144 -5.92 6.80 29.31
N TYR A 145 -6.51 5.69 28.85
CA TYR A 145 -7.70 5.73 28.00
C TYR A 145 -8.91 6.29 28.73
N LEU A 146 -9.15 5.87 29.99
CA LEU A 146 -10.20 6.47 30.81
C LEU A 146 -9.95 7.98 31.01
N ALA A 147 -8.72 8.38 31.34
CA ALA A 147 -8.36 9.78 31.46
C ALA A 147 -8.62 10.55 30.15
N LEU A 148 -8.27 9.98 29.01
CA LEU A 148 -8.53 10.60 27.70
C LEU A 148 -10.03 10.78 27.46
N PHE A 149 -10.88 9.79 27.78
CA PHE A 149 -12.32 9.89 27.59
C PHE A 149 -12.96 10.98 28.46
N PHE A 150 -12.51 11.12 29.69
CA PHE A 150 -13.06 12.09 30.63
C PHE A 150 -12.40 13.49 30.52
N ALA A 151 -11.15 13.59 30.12
CA ALA A 151 -10.47 14.88 29.98
C ALA A 151 -10.84 15.65 28.71
N MET A 152 -11.20 14.97 27.63
CA MET A 152 -11.45 15.62 26.33
C MET A 152 -12.61 16.64 26.35
N PRO A 153 -13.77 16.42 26.99
CA PRO A 153 -14.82 17.44 27.07
C PRO A 153 -14.35 18.73 27.74
N TRP A 154 -13.60 18.58 28.83
CA TRP A 154 -13.00 19.74 29.51
C TRP A 154 -12.02 20.48 28.57
N TRP A 155 -11.16 19.75 27.88
CA TRP A 155 -10.23 20.33 26.91
C TRP A 155 -10.94 21.00 25.73
N CYS A 156 -12.10 20.50 25.31
CA CYS A 156 -12.94 21.09 24.29
C CYS A 156 -13.83 22.24 24.80
N SER A 157 -13.75 22.64 26.09
CA SER A 157 -14.64 23.63 26.67
C SER A 157 -14.40 25.05 26.10
N PRO A 158 -15.46 25.83 25.87
CA PRO A 158 -15.34 27.21 25.42
C PRO A 158 -14.55 28.12 26.38
N GLU A 159 -14.40 27.76 27.65
CA GLU A 159 -13.60 28.49 28.60
C GLU A 159 -12.11 28.45 28.31
N LEU A 160 -11.59 27.28 27.97
CA LEU A 160 -10.19 27.16 27.57
C LEU A 160 -9.95 27.80 26.20
N HIS A 161 -10.99 27.93 25.38
CA HIS A 161 -10.89 28.40 24.01
C HIS A 161 -12.01 29.41 23.65
N PRO A 162 -12.11 30.56 24.38
CA PRO A 162 -13.28 31.45 24.33
C PRO A 162 -13.51 32.16 22.99
N ARG A 163 -12.55 32.16 22.06
CA ARG A 163 -12.65 32.95 20.82
C ARG A 163 -12.55 32.17 19.53
N ALA A 164 -12.47 30.87 19.57
CA ALA A 164 -12.07 30.22 18.33
C ALA A 164 -12.76 28.87 18.06
N THR A 165 -13.85 28.92 17.35
CA THR A 165 -14.40 27.75 16.63
C THR A 165 -13.29 26.94 15.91
N ARG A 166 -12.22 27.63 15.48
CA ARG A 166 -11.04 26.99 14.86
C ARG A 166 -10.24 26.15 15.86
N MET A 167 -9.99 26.66 17.05
CA MET A 167 -9.24 25.93 18.10
C MET A 167 -10.02 24.71 18.55
N LEU A 168 -11.34 24.83 18.68
CA LEU A 168 -12.22 23.72 19.03
C LEU A 168 -12.15 22.57 18.00
N ASN A 169 -12.19 22.91 16.71
CA ASN A 169 -12.05 21.91 15.65
C ASN A 169 -10.69 21.20 15.70
N TRP A 170 -9.60 21.93 15.97
CA TRP A 170 -8.28 21.34 16.18
C TRP A 170 -8.23 20.41 17.39
N THR A 171 -8.92 20.77 18.46
CA THR A 171 -8.97 19.97 19.70
C THR A 171 -9.71 18.64 19.46
N VAL A 172 -10.87 18.69 18.80
CA VAL A 172 -11.60 17.49 18.40
C VAL A 172 -10.78 16.61 17.46
N PHE A 173 -10.06 17.24 16.52
CA PHE A 173 -9.15 16.55 15.61
C PHE A 173 -7.98 15.85 16.34
N LEU A 174 -7.52 16.37 17.47
CA LEU A 174 -6.39 15.80 18.22
C LEU A 174 -6.74 14.48 18.94
N PHE A 175 -8.01 14.26 19.29
CA PHE A 175 -8.45 13.09 20.06
C PHE A 175 -8.04 11.74 19.42
N PRO A 176 -8.32 11.46 18.13
CA PRO A 176 -7.93 10.20 17.51
C PRO A 176 -6.41 9.99 17.45
N GLN A 177 -5.63 11.06 17.30
CA GLN A 177 -4.18 10.99 17.30
C GLN A 177 -3.63 10.64 18.68
N LEU A 178 -4.20 11.23 19.75
CA LEU A 178 -3.87 10.86 21.11
C LEU A 178 -4.23 9.40 21.41
N ALA A 179 -5.40 8.94 20.96
CA ALA A 179 -5.81 7.55 21.08
C ALA A 179 -4.84 6.60 20.34
N ALA A 180 -4.38 6.98 19.15
CA ALA A 180 -3.36 6.22 18.40
C ALA A 180 -2.02 6.15 19.15
N LEU A 181 -1.59 7.25 19.77
CA LEU A 181 -0.39 7.29 20.62
C LEU A 181 -0.55 6.40 21.87
N LEU A 182 -1.74 6.41 22.50
CA LEU A 182 -2.02 5.54 23.64
C LEU A 182 -1.95 4.06 23.28
N ASN A 183 -2.36 3.66 22.06
CA ASN A 183 -2.14 2.30 21.59
C ASN A 183 -0.66 1.90 21.65
N LEU A 184 0.25 2.81 21.32
CA LEU A 184 1.69 2.53 21.34
C LEU A 184 2.23 2.32 22.76
N THR A 185 1.54 2.80 23.80
CA THR A 185 1.91 2.51 25.19
C THR A 185 1.74 1.04 25.56
N LEU A 186 1.01 0.25 24.75
CA LEU A 186 0.89 -1.20 24.90
C LEU A 186 2.10 -1.99 24.33
N LEU A 187 3.05 -1.34 23.67
CA LEU A 187 4.24 -2.03 23.12
C LEU A 187 5.03 -2.86 24.15
N PRO A 188 5.26 -2.41 25.39
CA PRO A 188 5.93 -3.23 26.41
C PRO A 188 5.17 -4.52 26.70
N ALA A 189 3.82 -4.44 26.77
CA ALA A 189 2.97 -5.60 26.98
C ALA A 189 3.04 -6.60 25.82
N VAL A 190 2.98 -6.08 24.58
CA VAL A 190 3.11 -6.89 23.35
C VAL A 190 4.46 -7.60 23.28
N ARG A 191 5.54 -6.92 23.64
CA ARG A 191 6.91 -7.47 23.58
C ARG A 191 7.19 -8.57 24.60
N ARG A 192 6.37 -8.70 25.66
CA ARG A 192 6.45 -9.83 26.57
C ARG A 192 6.15 -11.18 25.89
N GLY A 193 5.55 -11.16 24.72
CA GLY A 193 5.30 -12.33 23.89
C GLY A 193 4.18 -13.25 24.38
N ALA A 194 4.22 -14.51 23.92
CA ALA A 194 3.15 -15.48 24.16
C ALA A 194 2.90 -15.80 25.64
N LYS A 195 3.88 -15.59 26.53
CA LYS A 195 3.71 -15.76 27.97
C LYS A 195 2.64 -14.81 28.56
N GLY A 196 2.31 -13.74 27.86
CA GLY A 196 1.33 -12.74 28.26
C GLY A 196 -0.04 -12.86 27.61
N VAL A 197 -0.27 -13.81 26.69
CA VAL A 197 -1.46 -13.81 25.83
C VAL A 197 -2.57 -14.76 26.28
N ALA A 198 -2.24 -15.91 26.83
CA ALA A 198 -3.24 -16.88 27.25
C ALA A 198 -3.59 -16.72 28.73
N ASN A 199 -4.85 -16.37 29.03
CA ASN A 199 -5.39 -16.21 30.41
C ASN A 199 -4.49 -15.37 31.33
N ASN A 200 -3.87 -14.34 30.80
CA ASN A 200 -2.85 -13.56 31.47
C ASN A 200 -3.43 -12.84 32.71
N GLY A 201 -3.20 -13.43 33.86
CA GLY A 201 -3.62 -12.90 35.15
C GLY A 201 -5.06 -13.22 35.53
N THR A 202 -5.86 -13.94 34.74
CA THR A 202 -7.20 -14.39 35.14
C THR A 202 -7.16 -15.74 35.82
N PRO A 203 -7.92 -15.94 36.93
CA PRO A 203 -8.01 -17.22 37.59
C PRO A 203 -8.92 -18.23 36.86
N TRP A 204 -9.56 -17.82 35.78
CA TRP A 204 -10.43 -18.65 34.93
C TRP A 204 -10.06 -18.50 33.45
N PRO A 205 -10.49 -19.42 32.57
CA PRO A 205 -10.20 -19.33 31.14
C PRO A 205 -10.82 -18.07 30.51
N TRP A 206 -9.99 -17.09 30.15
CA TRP A 206 -10.38 -15.92 29.37
C TRP A 206 -9.46 -15.80 28.14
N PRO A 207 -9.89 -16.37 27.00
CA PRO A 207 -9.09 -16.30 25.78
C PRO A 207 -8.78 -14.85 25.40
N TRP A 208 -7.52 -14.61 25.07
CA TRP A 208 -7.05 -13.31 24.60
C TRP A 208 -7.14 -12.16 25.63
N PHE A 209 -7.38 -12.44 26.92
CA PHE A 209 -7.28 -11.41 27.93
C PHE A 209 -5.82 -10.94 28.10
N PRO A 210 -5.55 -9.64 28.22
CA PRO A 210 -6.50 -8.52 28.27
C PRO A 210 -6.81 -7.89 26.89
N TRP A 211 -6.36 -8.48 25.78
CA TRP A 211 -6.53 -7.92 24.42
C TRP A 211 -8.00 -7.77 24.00
N THR A 212 -8.89 -8.62 24.50
CA THR A 212 -10.33 -8.46 24.28
C THR A 212 -10.87 -7.17 24.89
N ALA A 213 -10.39 -6.79 26.07
CA ALA A 213 -10.75 -5.53 26.71
C ALA A 213 -10.23 -4.33 25.88
N PHE A 214 -8.97 -4.37 25.41
CA PHE A 214 -8.43 -3.33 24.54
C PHE A 214 -9.11 -3.28 23.17
N GLY A 215 -9.62 -4.40 22.65
CA GLY A 215 -10.47 -4.42 21.46
C GLY A 215 -11.76 -3.63 21.67
N VAL A 216 -12.42 -3.80 22.82
CA VAL A 216 -13.62 -3.00 23.18
C VAL A 216 -13.26 -1.52 23.39
N ILE A 217 -12.11 -1.22 24.01
CA ILE A 217 -11.62 0.17 24.13
C ILE A 217 -11.40 0.79 22.75
N ALA A 218 -10.86 0.04 21.77
CA ALA A 218 -10.69 0.54 20.41
C ALA A 218 -12.05 0.91 19.77
N VAL A 219 -13.09 0.10 19.99
CA VAL A 219 -14.46 0.44 19.59
C VAL A 219 -14.97 1.67 20.35
N ALA A 220 -14.71 1.76 21.66
CA ALA A 220 -15.07 2.91 22.47
C ALA A 220 -14.40 4.21 22.01
N VAL A 221 -13.15 4.15 21.55
CA VAL A 221 -12.45 5.29 20.93
C VAL A 221 -13.19 5.80 19.68
N VAL A 222 -13.65 4.89 18.81
CA VAL A 222 -14.43 5.25 17.63
C VAL A 222 -15.73 5.94 18.03
N ILE A 223 -16.47 5.36 18.98
CA ILE A 223 -17.74 5.91 19.49
C ILE A 223 -17.50 7.27 20.17
N ARG A 224 -16.43 7.42 20.95
CA ARG A 224 -16.08 8.67 21.61
C ARG A 224 -15.69 9.77 20.62
N SER A 225 -14.91 9.43 19.61
CA SER A 225 -14.58 10.35 18.52
C SER A 225 -15.85 10.88 17.83
N PHE A 226 -16.80 9.97 17.61
CA PHE A 226 -18.11 10.32 17.06
C PHE A 226 -18.87 11.29 18.00
N ALA A 227 -18.98 10.96 19.28
CA ALA A 227 -19.67 11.80 20.25
C ALA A 227 -19.05 13.20 20.37
N LEU A 228 -17.71 13.28 20.43
CA LEU A 228 -16.98 14.56 20.47
C LEU A 228 -17.21 15.39 19.20
N ALA A 229 -17.17 14.77 18.03
CA ALA A 229 -17.41 15.46 16.78
C ALA A 229 -18.86 15.96 16.66
N MET A 230 -19.84 15.19 17.16
CA MET A 230 -21.23 15.62 17.21
C MET A 230 -21.46 16.77 18.17
N THR A 231 -20.81 16.74 19.34
CA THR A 231 -21.05 17.70 20.42
C THR A 231 -20.25 18.96 20.23
N PHE A 232 -18.96 18.85 19.92
CA PHE A 232 -18.01 19.95 19.88
C PHE A 232 -17.53 20.32 18.47
N GLY A 233 -17.89 19.55 17.44
CA GLY A 233 -17.51 19.86 16.07
C GLY A 233 -18.15 21.13 15.53
N GLN A 234 -17.72 21.57 14.36
CA GLN A 234 -18.17 22.81 13.69
C GLN A 234 -19.69 22.86 13.49
N THR A 235 -20.35 21.72 13.39
CA THR A 235 -21.79 21.56 13.19
C THR A 235 -22.55 21.19 14.46
N GLY A 236 -21.87 21.07 15.58
CA GLY A 236 -22.48 20.75 16.87
C GLY A 236 -22.94 21.99 17.67
N PRO A 237 -23.68 21.80 18.75
CA PRO A 237 -24.31 20.56 19.19
C PRO A 237 -25.42 20.10 18.26
N ILE A 238 -25.45 18.84 17.93
CA ILE A 238 -26.43 18.27 16.98
C ILE A 238 -27.61 17.67 17.76
N TRP A 239 -28.41 18.53 18.32
CA TRP A 239 -29.71 18.19 18.89
C TRP A 239 -30.77 18.57 17.85
N GLY A 240 -31.29 17.67 17.14
CA GLY A 240 -32.25 17.88 16.07
C GLY A 240 -32.00 16.90 14.95
N ASP A 241 -32.14 17.19 13.76
CA ASP A 241 -32.21 16.29 12.63
C ASP A 241 -30.95 15.40 12.42
N ILE A 242 -30.88 14.28 13.18
CA ILE A 242 -29.81 13.29 13.10
C ILE A 242 -29.65 12.72 11.68
N LYS A 243 -30.75 12.62 10.91
CA LYS A 243 -30.74 12.05 9.55
C LYS A 243 -29.95 12.91 8.56
N ALA A 244 -30.11 14.22 8.60
CA ALA A 244 -29.39 15.12 7.69
C ALA A 244 -27.91 15.29 8.07
N ARG A 245 -27.56 15.03 9.33
CA ARG A 245 -26.23 15.29 9.89
C ARG A 245 -25.42 14.01 10.14
N SER A 246 -26.04 12.83 10.06
CA SER A 246 -25.35 11.55 10.23
C SER A 246 -24.21 11.35 9.21
N VAL A 247 -24.36 11.84 8.00
CA VAL A 247 -23.34 11.77 6.95
C VAL A 247 -22.12 12.63 7.31
N ILE A 248 -22.32 13.83 7.85
CA ILE A 248 -21.24 14.75 8.27
C ILE A 248 -20.37 14.12 9.37
N VAL A 249 -21.03 13.42 10.29
CA VAL A 249 -20.34 12.78 11.41
C VAL A 249 -19.62 11.53 10.96
N PHE A 250 -20.16 10.78 10.02
CA PHE A 250 -19.44 9.67 9.40
C PHE A 250 -18.14 10.13 8.75
N ASP A 251 -18.17 11.22 8.00
CA ASP A 251 -16.95 11.78 7.39
C ASP A 251 -15.90 12.14 8.42
N THR A 252 -16.31 12.64 9.60
CA THR A 252 -15.38 13.00 10.67
C THR A 252 -14.69 11.78 11.29
N ILE A 253 -15.44 10.69 11.49
CA ILE A 253 -14.91 9.46 12.09
C ILE A 253 -14.08 8.67 11.08
N TRP A 254 -14.57 8.58 9.86
CA TRP A 254 -13.93 7.86 8.77
C TRP A 254 -12.92 8.71 8.00
N GLY A 255 -12.65 9.92 8.48
CA GLY A 255 -11.66 10.80 7.90
C GLY A 255 -10.27 10.18 7.89
N PRO A 256 -9.49 10.42 6.83
CA PRO A 256 -8.18 9.79 6.65
C PRO A 256 -7.20 10.11 7.78
N TYR A 257 -7.31 11.28 8.40
CA TYR A 257 -6.47 11.65 9.54
C TYR A 257 -6.80 10.88 10.83
N PHE A 258 -8.00 10.28 10.94
CA PHE A 258 -8.37 9.42 12.06
C PHE A 258 -7.99 7.96 11.80
N LEU A 259 -8.46 7.41 10.68
CA LEU A 259 -8.32 5.99 10.38
C LEU A 259 -6.86 5.57 10.19
N VAL A 260 -6.06 6.42 9.55
CA VAL A 260 -4.67 6.08 9.26
C VAL A 260 -3.80 5.98 10.51
N PRO A 261 -3.70 6.99 11.39
CA PRO A 261 -2.86 6.87 12.58
C PRO A 261 -3.36 5.79 13.53
N PHE A 262 -4.68 5.66 13.70
CA PHE A 262 -5.27 4.64 14.55
C PHE A 262 -5.06 3.23 14.00
N GLY A 263 -5.33 3.02 12.72
CA GLY A 263 -5.09 1.75 12.03
C GLY A 263 -3.61 1.36 12.03
N LEU A 264 -2.71 2.33 11.80
CA LEU A 264 -1.28 2.07 11.85
C LEU A 264 -0.81 1.68 13.25
N SER A 265 -1.31 2.32 14.30
CA SER A 265 -0.97 1.95 15.67
C SER A 265 -1.36 0.51 16.00
N ILE A 266 -2.53 0.05 15.53
CA ILE A 266 -2.97 -1.34 15.65
C ILE A 266 -2.05 -2.28 14.85
N LEU A 267 -1.69 -1.91 13.61
CA LEU A 267 -0.77 -2.71 12.79
C LEU A 267 0.63 -2.81 13.43
N VAL A 268 1.12 -1.76 14.07
CA VAL A 268 2.38 -1.78 14.83
C VAL A 268 2.30 -2.77 15.99
N LEU A 269 1.19 -2.78 16.75
CA LEU A 269 1.00 -3.73 17.84
C LEU A 269 0.93 -5.18 17.32
N LEU A 270 0.19 -5.43 16.23
CA LEU A 270 0.11 -6.75 15.61
C LEU A 270 1.48 -7.22 15.06
N PHE A 271 2.22 -6.30 14.44
CA PHE A 271 3.55 -6.56 13.90
C PHE A 271 4.53 -6.95 15.02
N GLU A 272 4.60 -6.14 16.09
CA GLU A 272 5.47 -6.42 17.23
C GLU A 272 5.04 -7.68 17.98
N GLY A 273 3.73 -7.91 18.11
CA GLY A 273 3.18 -9.14 18.72
C GLY A 273 3.56 -10.39 17.94
N ALA A 274 3.48 -10.34 16.61
CA ALA A 274 3.91 -11.43 15.76
C ALA A 274 5.42 -11.70 15.88
N LEU A 275 6.24 -10.64 15.97
CA LEU A 275 7.69 -10.78 16.19
C LEU A 275 7.99 -11.36 17.57
N ALA A 276 7.31 -10.90 18.62
CA ALA A 276 7.46 -11.41 19.97
C ALA A 276 7.06 -12.89 20.11
N ALA A 277 6.04 -13.30 19.34
CA ALA A 277 5.62 -14.70 19.22
C ALA A 277 6.55 -15.55 18.30
N GLY A 278 7.59 -14.97 17.72
CA GLY A 278 8.48 -15.65 16.78
C GLY A 278 7.87 -15.91 15.40
N ASN A 279 6.65 -15.45 15.14
CA ASN A 279 5.92 -15.70 13.90
C ASN A 279 6.25 -14.66 12.82
N ARG A 280 7.39 -14.84 12.13
CA ARG A 280 7.85 -13.95 11.06
C ARG A 280 6.91 -13.92 9.84
N VAL A 281 6.11 -14.98 9.61
CA VAL A 281 5.16 -15.03 8.51
C VAL A 281 4.02 -14.05 8.74
N VAL A 282 3.43 -14.06 9.95
CA VAL A 282 2.38 -13.11 10.33
C VAL A 282 2.92 -11.68 10.33
N ALA A 283 4.12 -11.44 10.90
CA ALA A 283 4.75 -10.13 10.88
C ALA A 283 4.92 -9.60 9.45
N ARG A 284 5.38 -10.45 8.51
CA ARG A 284 5.50 -10.09 7.10
C ARG A 284 4.14 -9.78 6.46
N LYS A 285 3.10 -10.60 6.74
CA LYS A 285 1.74 -10.35 6.23
C LYS A 285 1.18 -9.02 6.74
N THR A 286 1.34 -8.72 8.03
CA THR A 286 0.93 -7.44 8.64
C THR A 286 1.64 -6.26 7.99
N MET A 287 2.95 -6.39 7.77
CA MET A 287 3.75 -5.38 7.08
C MET A 287 3.26 -5.19 5.62
N LEU A 288 3.01 -6.26 4.87
CA LEU A 288 2.53 -6.19 3.50
C LEU A 288 1.10 -5.65 3.38
N PHE A 289 0.30 -5.79 4.43
CA PHE A 289 -1.04 -5.20 4.50
C PHE A 289 -1.02 -3.69 4.76
N SER A 290 0.03 -3.15 5.40
CA SER A 290 0.08 -1.75 5.81
C SER A 290 -0.09 -0.72 4.66
N PRO A 291 0.32 -0.96 3.38
CA PRO A 291 0.04 -0.03 2.28
C PRO A 291 -1.46 0.18 1.98
N SER A 292 -2.35 -0.70 2.46
CA SER A 292 -3.80 -0.49 2.34
C SER A 292 -4.28 0.78 3.05
N LEU A 293 -3.51 1.29 4.02
CA LEU A 293 -3.77 2.57 4.66
C LEU A 293 -3.70 3.74 3.68
N LEU A 294 -2.97 3.62 2.57
CA LEU A 294 -2.97 4.64 1.51
C LEU A 294 -4.36 4.79 0.86
N LEU A 295 -5.12 3.70 0.78
CA LEU A 295 -6.50 3.76 0.27
C LEU A 295 -7.41 4.51 1.25
N LEU A 296 -7.17 4.36 2.56
CA LEU A 296 -7.91 5.09 3.59
C LEU A 296 -7.52 6.59 3.64
N ALA A 297 -6.34 6.94 3.13
CA ALA A 297 -5.87 8.32 3.07
C ALA A 297 -6.49 9.13 1.91
N LEU A 298 -7.20 8.48 1.00
CA LEU A 298 -7.90 9.16 -0.10
C LEU A 298 -9.20 9.79 0.43
N PRO A 299 -9.59 10.98 -0.07
CA PRO A 299 -10.87 11.58 0.29
C PRO A 299 -12.03 10.73 -0.24
N TRP A 300 -13.00 10.45 0.64
CA TRP A 300 -14.13 9.55 0.33
C TRP A 300 -15.39 10.30 -0.08
N SER A 301 -15.52 11.57 0.30
CA SER A 301 -16.67 12.39 -0.03
C SER A 301 -16.27 13.80 -0.44
N SER A 302 -17.21 14.58 -0.93
CA SER A 302 -16.97 15.96 -1.38
C SER A 302 -18.11 16.87 -0.92
N GLY A 303 -17.75 18.03 -0.37
CA GLY A 303 -18.70 19.13 -0.20
C GLY A 303 -19.20 19.39 1.21
N TRP A 304 -18.72 18.67 2.24
CA TRP A 304 -19.15 18.89 3.62
C TRP A 304 -18.29 19.93 4.36
N ALA A 305 -18.88 20.64 5.31
CA ALA A 305 -18.19 21.70 6.06
C ALA A 305 -16.95 21.22 6.81
N PHE A 306 -16.99 20.01 7.38
CA PHE A 306 -15.85 19.43 8.07
C PHE A 306 -14.74 18.98 7.12
N GLU A 307 -15.09 18.41 5.98
CA GLU A 307 -14.16 18.08 4.90
C GLU A 307 -13.47 19.36 4.37
N SER A 308 -14.22 20.44 4.16
CA SER A 308 -13.63 21.73 3.76
C SER A 308 -12.67 22.28 4.81
N PHE A 309 -12.94 22.07 6.10
CA PHE A 309 -12.00 22.38 7.18
C PHE A 309 -10.75 21.49 7.13
N LEU A 310 -10.90 20.17 6.99
CA LEU A 310 -9.76 19.27 6.89
C LEU A 310 -8.90 19.58 5.66
N ILE A 311 -9.51 19.73 4.50
CA ILE A 311 -8.81 20.00 3.25
C ILE A 311 -8.24 21.43 3.27
N GLY A 312 -9.05 22.43 3.59
CA GLY A 312 -8.66 23.83 3.48
C GLY A 312 -7.75 24.32 4.62
N LYS A 313 -7.87 23.78 5.83
CA LYS A 313 -7.11 24.24 7.00
C LYS A 313 -6.07 23.24 7.47
N VAL A 314 -6.47 21.98 7.68
CA VAL A 314 -5.56 20.95 8.18
C VAL A 314 -4.50 20.62 7.14
N THR A 315 -4.91 20.38 5.90
CA THR A 315 -3.98 20.10 4.79
C THR A 315 -3.05 21.28 4.52
N ALA A 316 -3.56 22.50 4.54
CA ALA A 316 -2.73 23.71 4.35
C ALA A 316 -1.72 23.93 5.49
N THR A 317 -2.00 23.44 6.71
CA THR A 317 -1.14 23.65 7.87
C THR A 317 -0.12 22.53 8.06
N ILE A 318 -0.55 21.27 7.93
CA ILE A 318 0.29 20.11 8.24
C ILE A 318 0.55 19.20 7.04
N GLY A 319 -0.05 19.50 5.89
CA GLY A 319 0.07 18.69 4.67
C GLY A 319 -1.05 17.67 4.48
N SER A 320 -1.05 17.03 3.30
CA SER A 320 -2.13 16.14 2.89
C SER A 320 -2.14 14.80 3.64
N PRO A 321 -3.31 14.15 3.76
CA PRO A 321 -3.40 12.82 4.36
C PRO A 321 -2.52 11.78 3.66
N LEU A 322 -2.45 11.82 2.33
CA LEU A 322 -1.59 10.92 1.54
C LEU A 322 -0.11 11.10 1.87
N TRP A 323 0.34 12.34 1.98
CA TRP A 323 1.72 12.65 2.34
C TRP A 323 2.07 12.14 3.74
N TRP A 324 1.22 12.43 4.74
CA TRP A 324 1.40 11.93 6.10
C TRP A 324 1.37 10.41 6.17
N THR A 325 0.43 9.77 5.46
CA THR A 325 0.37 8.30 5.41
C THR A 325 1.64 7.72 4.84
N THR A 326 2.16 8.33 3.77
CA THR A 326 3.42 7.88 3.15
C THR A 326 4.60 8.03 4.11
N LEU A 327 4.68 9.15 4.85
CA LEU A 327 5.70 9.35 5.89
C LEU A 327 5.58 8.34 7.04
N LEU A 328 4.37 8.12 7.54
CA LEU A 328 4.13 7.17 8.61
C LEU A 328 4.48 5.73 8.18
N LEU A 329 4.12 5.36 6.96
CA LEU A 329 4.48 4.07 6.37
C LEU A 329 6.00 3.97 6.15
N LEU A 330 6.66 5.05 5.73
CA LEU A 330 8.12 5.08 5.61
C LEU A 330 8.78 4.77 6.95
N VAL A 331 8.32 5.39 8.05
CA VAL A 331 8.80 5.11 9.40
C VAL A 331 8.53 3.66 9.79
N PHE A 332 7.34 3.15 9.51
CA PHE A 332 6.96 1.76 9.79
C PHE A 332 7.81 0.74 9.02
N PHE A 333 8.02 0.95 7.72
CA PHE A 333 8.92 0.10 6.93
C PHE A 333 10.39 0.22 7.37
N GLY A 334 10.82 1.43 7.77
CA GLY A 334 12.14 1.64 8.39
C GLY A 334 12.29 0.83 9.68
N TRP A 335 11.26 0.84 10.52
CA TRP A 335 11.22 0.00 11.72
C TRP A 335 11.27 -1.50 11.38
N ALA A 336 10.46 -1.95 10.43
CA ALA A 336 10.46 -3.34 9.96
C ALA A 336 11.82 -3.75 9.36
N LEU A 337 12.54 -2.82 8.72
CA LEU A 337 13.90 -3.03 8.22
C LEU A 337 14.89 -3.25 9.37
N LEU A 338 14.83 -2.43 10.43
CA LEU A 338 15.64 -2.62 11.64
C LEU A 338 15.36 -3.96 12.32
N ARG A 339 14.11 -4.43 12.26
CA ARG A 339 13.70 -5.76 12.74
C ARG A 339 14.06 -6.90 11.80
N LYS A 340 14.72 -6.62 10.67
CA LYS A 340 15.20 -7.60 9.67
C LYS A 340 14.06 -8.46 9.10
N VAL A 341 12.89 -7.88 8.85
CA VAL A 341 11.75 -8.56 8.23
C VAL A 341 11.92 -8.59 6.71
N ALA A 342 11.73 -9.77 6.11
CA ALA A 342 11.90 -9.94 4.67
C ALA A 342 10.89 -9.08 3.87
N GLY A 343 11.39 -8.31 2.90
CA GLY A 343 10.59 -7.39 2.09
C GLY A 343 10.51 -5.96 2.62
N ALA A 344 10.95 -5.68 3.86
CA ALA A 344 10.90 -4.35 4.44
C ALA A 344 11.73 -3.32 3.65
N SER A 345 12.87 -3.72 3.10
CA SER A 345 13.71 -2.85 2.27
C SER A 345 13.00 -2.40 0.98
N VAL A 346 12.22 -3.29 0.37
CA VAL A 346 11.44 -2.95 -0.83
C VAL A 346 10.34 -1.97 -0.46
N GLY A 347 9.58 -2.24 0.62
CA GLY A 347 8.55 -1.33 1.10
C GLY A 347 9.12 0.06 1.45
N PHE A 348 10.27 0.11 2.14
CA PHE A 348 10.93 1.36 2.50
C PHE A 348 11.29 2.20 1.26
N VAL A 349 11.95 1.58 0.28
CA VAL A 349 12.31 2.27 -0.98
C VAL A 349 11.07 2.67 -1.77
N SER A 350 10.02 1.84 -1.78
CA SER A 350 8.75 2.18 -2.44
C SER A 350 8.07 3.39 -1.82
N MET A 351 8.12 3.55 -0.50
CA MET A 351 7.57 4.74 0.17
C MET A 351 8.39 5.99 -0.13
N ILE A 352 9.72 5.89 -0.22
CA ILE A 352 10.56 7.02 -0.66
C ILE A 352 10.22 7.40 -2.11
N ALA A 353 10.07 6.43 -3.00
CA ALA A 353 9.68 6.68 -4.38
C ALA A 353 8.28 7.32 -4.47
N LEU A 354 7.33 6.86 -3.63
CA LEU A 354 5.99 7.42 -3.58
C LEU A 354 5.99 8.89 -3.12
N LEU A 355 6.87 9.29 -2.21
CA LEU A 355 7.06 10.70 -1.80
C LEU A 355 7.49 11.60 -2.96
N ALA A 356 8.00 11.05 -4.05
CA ALA A 356 8.27 11.84 -5.25
C ALA A 356 6.98 12.31 -5.93
N PHE A 357 5.90 11.54 -5.83
CA PHE A 357 4.62 11.80 -6.49
C PHE A 357 3.61 12.46 -5.55
N VAL A 358 3.76 12.24 -4.24
CA VAL A 358 2.85 12.74 -3.23
C VAL A 358 3.51 13.87 -2.46
N GLY A 359 3.14 15.11 -2.80
CA GLY A 359 3.53 16.31 -2.06
C GLY A 359 2.57 16.64 -0.93
N ALA A 360 2.93 17.61 -0.10
CA ALA A 360 2.08 18.11 0.98
C ALA A 360 0.72 18.63 0.49
N ASP A 361 0.65 19.10 -0.75
CA ASP A 361 -0.55 19.64 -1.38
C ASP A 361 -1.36 18.59 -2.17
N THR A 362 -0.90 17.34 -2.21
CA THR A 362 -1.55 16.28 -2.99
C THR A 362 -2.74 15.70 -2.24
N ILE A 363 -3.92 16.24 -2.45
CA ILE A 363 -5.16 15.82 -1.75
C ILE A 363 -5.77 14.57 -2.39
N SER A 364 -5.72 14.47 -3.71
CA SER A 364 -6.33 13.38 -4.47
C SER A 364 -5.39 12.84 -5.56
N LEU A 365 -5.71 11.68 -6.13
CA LEU A 365 -4.95 11.13 -7.25
C LEU A 365 -4.94 12.05 -8.48
N ARG A 366 -5.95 12.92 -8.63
CA ARG A 366 -6.03 13.89 -9.74
C ARG A 366 -5.11 15.09 -9.56
N THR A 367 -4.68 15.37 -8.33
CA THR A 367 -3.78 16.49 -7.99
C THR A 367 -2.31 16.07 -7.94
N ILE A 368 -1.99 14.84 -8.35
CA ILE A 368 -0.61 14.38 -8.48
C ILE A 368 0.05 15.20 -9.60
N GLY A 369 1.00 16.03 -9.21
CA GLY A 369 1.76 16.87 -10.11
C GLY A 369 2.97 16.15 -10.75
N VAL A 370 3.89 16.94 -11.30
CA VAL A 370 5.17 16.42 -11.79
C VAL A 370 5.97 15.88 -10.61
N PRO A 371 6.51 14.66 -10.70
CA PRO A 371 7.24 14.04 -9.60
C PRO A 371 8.46 14.87 -9.18
N HIS A 372 8.77 14.90 -7.90
CA HIS A 372 9.95 15.56 -7.38
C HIS A 372 11.19 14.68 -7.60
N PRO A 373 12.28 15.19 -8.19
CA PRO A 373 13.44 14.37 -8.55
C PRO A 373 14.23 13.85 -7.33
N ALA A 374 14.32 14.63 -6.24
CA ALA A 374 15.16 14.29 -5.08
C ALA A 374 14.78 12.95 -4.40
N PRO A 375 13.52 12.66 -4.06
CA PRO A 375 13.15 11.34 -3.50
C PRO A 375 13.41 10.20 -4.49
N LEU A 376 13.26 10.43 -5.81
CA LEU A 376 13.57 9.40 -6.81
C LEU A 376 15.07 9.10 -6.85
N PHE A 377 15.95 10.09 -6.75
CA PHE A 377 17.40 9.86 -6.64
C PHE A 377 17.75 9.06 -5.39
N VAL A 378 17.16 9.39 -4.24
CA VAL A 378 17.38 8.64 -3.00
C VAL A 378 16.88 7.21 -3.14
N ALA A 379 15.66 7.01 -3.62
CA ALA A 379 15.08 5.68 -3.83
C ALA A 379 15.91 4.83 -4.81
N GLY A 380 16.27 5.39 -5.95
CA GLY A 380 17.09 4.73 -6.96
C GLY A 380 18.48 4.34 -6.43
N THR A 381 19.13 5.24 -5.69
CA THR A 381 20.45 4.97 -5.09
C THR A 381 20.39 3.86 -4.05
N LEU A 382 19.41 3.91 -3.13
CA LEU A 382 19.23 2.86 -2.11
C LEU A 382 18.91 1.51 -2.75
N LEU A 383 18.07 1.49 -3.78
CA LEU A 383 17.75 0.29 -4.51
C LEU A 383 18.97 -0.25 -5.27
N ALA A 384 19.79 0.64 -5.88
CA ALA A 384 21.03 0.25 -6.56
C ALA A 384 22.01 -0.42 -5.59
N ILE A 385 22.24 0.17 -4.41
CA ILE A 385 23.09 -0.41 -3.37
C ILE A 385 22.56 -1.78 -2.93
N ALA A 386 21.27 -1.87 -2.63
CA ALA A 386 20.64 -3.11 -2.21
C ALA A 386 20.71 -4.20 -3.28
N ALA A 387 20.51 -3.84 -4.55
CA ALA A 387 20.57 -4.74 -5.68
C ALA A 387 21.99 -5.20 -5.99
N ALA A 388 22.97 -4.32 -5.85
CA ALA A 388 24.40 -4.64 -6.01
C ALA A 388 24.86 -5.65 -4.95
N ILE A 389 24.51 -5.44 -3.67
CA ILE A 389 24.80 -6.36 -2.58
C ILE A 389 24.18 -7.75 -2.85
N ARG A 390 22.94 -7.77 -3.37
CA ARG A 390 22.21 -9.02 -3.68
C ARG A 390 22.60 -9.64 -5.02
N LYS A 391 23.44 -8.97 -5.80
CA LYS A 391 23.84 -9.36 -7.17
C LYS A 391 22.61 -9.64 -8.08
N SER A 392 21.57 -8.82 -7.98
CA SER A 392 20.31 -8.97 -8.73
C SER A 392 20.30 -8.04 -9.93
N SER A 393 20.30 -8.58 -11.16
CA SER A 393 20.21 -7.79 -12.39
C SER A 393 18.90 -7.01 -12.50
N ALA A 394 17.78 -7.63 -12.11
CA ALA A 394 16.47 -6.98 -12.11
C ALA A 394 16.42 -5.79 -11.14
N GLY A 395 17.01 -5.93 -9.96
CA GLY A 395 17.12 -4.84 -8.99
C GLY A 395 17.99 -3.69 -9.49
N CYS A 396 19.15 -3.99 -10.08
CA CYS A 396 20.04 -2.99 -10.66
C CYS A 396 19.37 -2.24 -11.83
N PHE A 397 18.67 -2.95 -12.70
CA PHE A 397 17.94 -2.35 -13.81
C PHE A 397 16.80 -1.45 -13.32
N ALA A 398 15.98 -1.91 -12.36
CA ALA A 398 14.91 -1.11 -11.77
C ALA A 398 15.46 0.16 -11.09
N ALA A 399 16.59 0.05 -10.37
CA ALA A 399 17.26 1.19 -9.77
C ALA A 399 17.73 2.21 -10.81
N SER A 400 18.34 1.73 -11.90
CA SER A 400 18.78 2.58 -12.99
C SER A 400 17.62 3.26 -13.71
N ALA A 401 16.50 2.55 -13.90
CA ALA A 401 15.30 3.13 -14.49
C ALA A 401 14.74 4.28 -13.62
N ILE A 402 14.73 4.12 -12.29
CA ILE A 402 14.31 5.18 -11.36
C ILE A 402 15.28 6.37 -11.43
N LEU A 403 16.60 6.12 -11.44
CA LEU A 403 17.61 7.17 -11.53
C LEU A 403 17.54 7.92 -12.87
N ILE A 404 17.31 7.21 -13.97
CA ILE A 404 17.12 7.82 -15.30
C ILE A 404 15.83 8.65 -15.33
N SER A 405 14.75 8.19 -14.67
CA SER A 405 13.52 8.96 -14.53
C SER A 405 13.74 10.24 -13.72
N ALA A 406 14.51 10.17 -12.63
CA ALA A 406 14.89 11.35 -11.86
C ALA A 406 15.75 12.33 -12.69
N LEU A 407 16.70 11.80 -13.44
CA LEU A 407 17.52 12.59 -14.36
C LEU A 407 16.67 13.26 -15.45
N TRP A 408 15.69 12.54 -15.99
CA TRP A 408 14.70 13.07 -16.93
C TRP A 408 14.00 14.33 -16.41
N LEU A 409 13.69 14.38 -15.12
CA LEU A 409 13.03 15.53 -14.48
C LEU A 409 13.98 16.72 -14.27
N VAL A 410 15.27 16.47 -14.08
CA VAL A 410 16.27 17.52 -13.83
C VAL A 410 16.84 18.12 -15.11
N LEU A 411 16.98 17.32 -16.17
CA LEU A 411 17.60 17.73 -17.44
C LEU A 411 17.03 19.02 -18.05
N PRO A 412 15.72 19.33 -17.99
CA PRO A 412 15.18 20.58 -18.54
C PRO A 412 15.77 21.86 -17.93
N ALA A 413 16.27 21.78 -16.70
CA ALA A 413 16.92 22.90 -16.01
C ALA A 413 18.43 23.01 -16.31
N THR A 414 18.97 22.16 -17.19
CA THR A 414 20.40 22.11 -17.54
C THR A 414 20.65 22.49 -19.00
N PRO A 415 21.90 22.82 -19.40
CA PRO A 415 22.26 23.04 -20.79
C PRO A 415 21.99 21.83 -21.71
N LEU A 416 21.79 20.64 -21.12
CA LEU A 416 21.49 19.39 -21.85
C LEU A 416 19.99 19.20 -22.13
N ALA A 417 19.15 20.20 -21.90
CA ALA A 417 17.71 20.13 -22.14
C ALA A 417 17.33 19.65 -23.54
N ALA A 418 18.06 20.16 -24.56
CA ALA A 418 17.86 19.78 -25.96
C ALA A 418 18.14 18.28 -26.23
N PHE A 419 19.03 17.67 -25.46
CA PHE A 419 19.46 16.28 -25.61
C PHE A 419 18.79 15.32 -24.59
N ARG A 420 17.77 15.79 -23.90
CA ARG A 420 17.09 15.04 -22.81
C ARG A 420 16.66 13.62 -23.22
N MET A 421 15.96 13.52 -24.37
CA MET A 421 15.51 12.22 -24.89
C MET A 421 16.69 11.31 -25.21
N THR A 422 17.65 11.84 -25.95
CA THR A 422 18.83 11.10 -26.43
C THR A 422 19.67 10.61 -25.26
N THR A 423 19.89 11.45 -24.25
CA THR A 423 20.67 11.10 -23.05
C THR A 423 20.00 9.96 -22.25
N CYS A 424 18.73 10.10 -21.89
CA CYS A 424 18.03 9.07 -21.12
C CYS A 424 17.88 7.76 -21.88
N TYR A 425 17.63 7.83 -23.18
CA TYR A 425 17.55 6.68 -24.06
C TYR A 425 18.88 5.88 -24.10
N HIS A 426 20.01 6.56 -24.26
CA HIS A 426 21.32 5.90 -24.31
C HIS A 426 21.75 5.37 -22.94
N LEU A 427 21.41 6.04 -21.86
CA LEU A 427 21.62 5.53 -20.52
C LEU A 427 20.84 4.23 -20.28
N LEU A 428 19.57 4.18 -20.68
CA LEU A 428 18.75 2.97 -20.55
C LEU A 428 19.32 1.82 -21.40
N LEU A 429 19.72 2.10 -22.64
CA LEU A 429 20.36 1.15 -23.51
C LEU A 429 21.68 0.62 -22.91
N SER A 430 22.51 1.52 -22.38
CA SER A 430 23.76 1.16 -21.69
C SER A 430 23.51 0.26 -20.47
N CYS A 431 22.43 0.50 -19.71
CA CYS A 431 22.01 -0.37 -18.62
C CYS A 431 21.59 -1.76 -19.12
N CYS A 432 20.84 -1.85 -20.23
CA CYS A 432 20.46 -3.13 -20.84
C CYS A 432 21.70 -3.95 -21.23
N VAL A 433 22.64 -3.31 -21.92
CA VAL A 433 23.88 -3.98 -22.38
C VAL A 433 24.77 -4.32 -21.18
N GLY A 434 25.02 -3.36 -20.29
CA GLY A 434 25.94 -3.54 -19.15
C GLY A 434 25.46 -4.62 -18.19
N PHE A 435 24.22 -4.56 -17.74
CA PHE A 435 23.68 -5.59 -16.84
C PHE A 435 23.45 -6.93 -17.53
N GLY A 436 23.08 -6.89 -18.81
CA GLY A 436 23.01 -8.10 -19.63
C GLY A 436 24.33 -8.87 -19.69
N LEU A 437 25.45 -8.19 -19.75
CA LEU A 437 26.79 -8.81 -19.84
C LEU A 437 27.37 -9.20 -18.47
N THR A 438 27.13 -8.38 -17.42
CA THR A 438 27.72 -8.57 -16.09
C THR A 438 27.05 -9.66 -15.28
N PHE A 439 25.72 -9.81 -15.40
CA PHE A 439 24.96 -10.79 -14.64
C PHE A 439 24.66 -12.08 -15.44
N ARG A 440 24.39 -13.19 -14.73
CA ARG A 440 24.13 -14.52 -15.34
C ARG A 440 22.77 -15.11 -14.96
N ASP A 441 21.83 -14.28 -14.51
CA ASP A 441 20.48 -14.69 -14.15
C ASP A 441 19.51 -14.69 -15.36
N ARG A 442 18.28 -15.17 -15.16
CA ARG A 442 17.26 -15.22 -16.24
C ARG A 442 16.93 -13.83 -16.79
N PHE A 443 16.88 -12.82 -15.91
CA PHE A 443 16.57 -11.46 -16.31
C PHE A 443 17.71 -10.84 -17.14
N SER A 444 18.96 -11.11 -16.80
CA SER A 444 20.10 -10.65 -17.61
C SER A 444 20.10 -11.24 -19.01
N THR A 445 19.58 -12.46 -19.19
CA THR A 445 19.40 -13.06 -20.53
C THR A 445 18.38 -12.28 -21.36
N LEU A 446 17.28 -11.84 -20.76
CA LEU A 446 16.31 -10.95 -21.39
C LEU A 446 16.95 -9.59 -21.75
N LEU A 447 17.72 -8.99 -20.84
CA LEU A 447 18.40 -7.72 -21.09
C LEU A 447 19.42 -7.83 -22.24
N ARG A 448 20.13 -8.98 -22.37
CA ARG A 448 21.00 -9.24 -23.52
C ARG A 448 20.26 -9.25 -24.83
N LEU A 449 19.12 -9.95 -24.88
CA LEU A 449 18.28 -10.01 -26.07
C LEU A 449 17.76 -8.62 -26.45
N VAL A 450 17.21 -7.89 -25.47
CA VAL A 450 16.70 -6.54 -25.67
C VAL A 450 17.82 -5.59 -26.10
N GLY A 451 18.97 -5.59 -25.43
CA GLY A 451 20.12 -4.76 -25.79
C GLY A 451 20.66 -5.06 -27.18
N ALA A 452 20.76 -6.34 -27.56
CA ALA A 452 21.20 -6.76 -28.87
C ALA A 452 20.22 -6.36 -29.99
N ALA A 453 18.91 -6.46 -29.74
CA ALA A 453 17.90 -6.02 -30.71
C ALA A 453 17.84 -4.49 -30.83
N TRP A 454 18.05 -3.80 -29.72
CA TRP A 454 17.90 -2.33 -29.66
C TRP A 454 19.05 -1.58 -30.32
N LEU A 455 20.30 -2.08 -30.30
CA LEU A 455 21.45 -1.44 -30.88
C LEU A 455 21.33 -1.25 -32.41
N PRO A 456 20.95 -2.26 -33.23
CA PRO A 456 20.71 -2.03 -34.68
C PRO A 456 19.53 -1.09 -34.92
N LEU A 457 18.45 -1.16 -34.09
CA LEU A 457 17.30 -0.25 -34.22
C LEU A 457 17.69 1.21 -33.94
N THR A 458 18.55 1.46 -32.94
CA THR A 458 19.08 2.82 -32.70
C THR A 458 19.96 3.30 -33.87
N SER A 459 20.79 2.42 -34.43
CA SER A 459 21.60 2.73 -35.62
C SER A 459 20.71 3.13 -36.79
N LEU A 460 19.62 2.40 -37.04
CA LEU A 460 18.65 2.70 -38.08
C LEU A 460 17.92 4.03 -37.81
N SER A 461 17.47 4.26 -36.57
CA SER A 461 16.78 5.49 -36.15
C SER A 461 17.69 6.72 -36.26
N MET A 462 18.99 6.55 -36.01
CA MET A 462 19.98 7.61 -36.19
C MET A 462 20.18 7.94 -37.67
N MET A 463 20.28 6.92 -38.53
CA MET A 463 20.42 7.10 -39.97
C MET A 463 19.18 7.72 -40.62
N SER A 464 17.99 7.34 -40.20
CA SER A 464 16.71 7.90 -40.69
C SER A 464 16.50 9.36 -40.27
N GLY A 465 17.28 9.89 -39.33
CA GLY A 465 17.11 11.23 -38.77
C GLY A 465 16.09 11.36 -37.66
N TYR A 466 15.42 10.27 -37.27
CA TYR A 466 14.39 10.29 -36.22
C TYR A 466 14.96 10.69 -34.85
N LEU A 467 16.15 10.19 -34.48
CA LEU A 467 16.83 10.52 -33.22
C LEU A 467 17.70 11.78 -33.30
N ALA A 468 18.20 12.14 -34.47
CA ALA A 468 19.25 13.14 -34.61
C ALA A 468 18.89 14.32 -35.52
N GLY A 469 17.67 14.40 -36.07
CA GLY A 469 17.23 15.51 -36.92
C GLY A 469 18.25 15.86 -38.01
N ASP A 470 18.67 17.13 -38.03
CA ASP A 470 19.57 17.70 -39.05
C ASP A 470 21.07 17.50 -38.80
N VAL A 471 21.45 16.53 -37.95
CA VAL A 471 22.86 16.20 -37.70
C VAL A 471 23.52 15.78 -39.02
N PRO A 472 24.75 16.29 -39.34
CA PRO A 472 25.49 15.92 -40.52
C PRO A 472 25.68 14.41 -40.64
N ILE A 473 25.63 13.90 -41.89
CA ILE A 473 25.69 12.45 -42.17
C ILE A 473 26.97 11.80 -41.64
N ALA A 474 28.07 12.54 -41.58
CA ALA A 474 29.35 12.07 -41.05
C ALA A 474 29.23 11.66 -39.58
N TRP A 475 28.54 12.46 -38.74
CA TRP A 475 28.29 12.12 -37.33
C TRP A 475 27.34 10.95 -37.17
N LYS A 476 26.33 10.82 -38.05
CA LYS A 476 25.43 9.65 -38.06
C LYS A 476 26.22 8.38 -38.39
N LEU A 477 27.11 8.42 -39.38
CA LEU A 477 27.96 7.28 -39.72
C LEU A 477 28.95 6.93 -38.60
N LEU A 478 29.55 7.93 -37.97
CA LEU A 478 30.46 7.74 -36.83
C LEU A 478 29.72 7.06 -35.67
N TYR A 479 28.48 7.47 -35.39
CA TYR A 479 27.65 6.83 -34.39
C TYR A 479 27.36 5.36 -34.72
N VAL A 480 26.92 5.06 -35.95
CA VAL A 480 26.62 3.69 -36.36
C VAL A 480 27.87 2.81 -36.37
N PHE A 481 29.02 3.37 -36.75
CA PHE A 481 30.30 2.68 -36.62
C PHE A 481 30.64 2.36 -35.16
N GLY A 482 30.46 3.31 -34.24
CA GLY A 482 30.65 3.12 -32.82
C GLY A 482 29.69 2.04 -32.24
N ALA A 483 28.42 2.07 -32.62
CA ALA A 483 27.43 1.07 -32.21
C ALA A 483 27.81 -0.33 -32.73
N THR A 484 28.29 -0.43 -33.99
CA THR A 484 28.76 -1.69 -34.59
C THR A 484 29.98 -2.22 -33.83
N ALA A 485 30.96 -1.34 -33.54
CA ALA A 485 32.13 -1.69 -32.76
C ALA A 485 31.78 -2.18 -31.35
N ILE A 486 30.82 -1.53 -30.67
CA ILE A 486 30.30 -1.99 -29.36
C ILE A 486 29.65 -3.37 -29.48
N CYS A 487 28.78 -3.60 -30.48
CA CYS A 487 28.16 -4.90 -30.71
C CYS A 487 29.22 -6.00 -30.92
N PHE A 488 30.24 -5.73 -31.76
CA PHE A 488 31.32 -6.67 -32.05
C PHE A 488 32.16 -6.95 -30.79
N THR A 489 32.48 -5.93 -30.01
CA THR A 489 33.22 -6.08 -28.77
C THR A 489 32.41 -6.90 -27.73
N CYS A 490 31.10 -6.64 -27.60
CA CYS A 490 30.22 -7.41 -26.73
C CYS A 490 30.06 -8.87 -27.20
N ALA A 491 30.08 -9.11 -28.54
CA ALA A 491 30.04 -10.44 -29.12
C ALA A 491 31.31 -11.24 -28.82
N THR A 492 32.48 -10.60 -28.98
CA THR A 492 33.78 -11.28 -28.79
C THR A 492 34.11 -11.46 -27.31
N LEU A 493 34.08 -10.39 -26.49
CA LEU A 493 34.38 -10.47 -25.05
C LEU A 493 33.30 -11.23 -24.27
N GLY A 494 32.01 -11.00 -24.60
CA GLY A 494 30.88 -11.65 -23.94
C GLY A 494 30.58 -13.06 -24.47
N ARG A 495 31.24 -13.50 -25.54
CA ARG A 495 30.98 -14.77 -26.26
C ARG A 495 29.48 -14.98 -26.51
N ASN A 496 28.76 -13.96 -26.90
CA ASN A 496 27.31 -13.98 -27.01
C ASN A 496 26.86 -13.83 -28.48
N LYS A 497 26.22 -14.88 -28.99
CA LYS A 497 25.72 -14.94 -30.38
C LYS A 497 24.71 -13.83 -30.73
N TRP A 498 23.92 -13.34 -29.77
CA TRP A 498 22.93 -12.28 -30.01
C TRP A 498 23.61 -10.96 -30.42
N TYR A 499 24.72 -10.61 -29.76
CA TYR A 499 25.49 -9.41 -30.15
C TYR A 499 26.25 -9.59 -31.47
N LEU A 500 26.53 -10.84 -31.85
CA LEU A 500 27.06 -11.10 -33.21
C LEU A 500 26.00 -10.81 -34.29
N TYR A 501 24.76 -11.27 -34.08
CA TYR A 501 23.65 -10.91 -34.96
C TYR A 501 23.37 -9.39 -34.98
N ALA A 502 23.45 -8.73 -33.81
CA ALA A 502 23.33 -7.29 -33.71
C ALA A 502 24.43 -6.55 -34.49
N SER A 503 25.67 -7.06 -34.42
CA SER A 503 26.78 -6.45 -35.19
C SER A 503 26.58 -6.58 -36.71
N THR A 504 26.06 -7.74 -37.20
CA THR A 504 25.74 -7.87 -38.64
C THR A 504 24.62 -6.92 -39.05
N GLY A 505 23.58 -6.74 -38.23
CA GLY A 505 22.50 -5.78 -38.48
C GLY A 505 23.01 -4.32 -38.50
N SER A 506 23.82 -3.95 -37.51
CA SER A 506 24.42 -2.59 -37.48
C SER A 506 25.40 -2.36 -38.63
N THR A 507 26.16 -3.38 -39.05
CA THR A 507 27.04 -3.30 -40.23
C THR A 507 26.22 -3.10 -41.50
N ALA A 508 25.07 -3.76 -41.64
CA ALA A 508 24.19 -3.53 -42.78
C ALA A 508 23.67 -2.09 -42.83
N VAL A 509 23.32 -1.52 -41.68
CA VAL A 509 22.92 -0.09 -41.57
C VAL A 509 24.07 0.83 -41.93
N LEU A 510 25.29 0.52 -41.48
CA LEU A 510 26.50 1.27 -41.84
C LEU A 510 26.75 1.22 -43.32
N GLY A 511 26.67 0.03 -43.94
CA GLY A 511 26.82 -0.17 -45.37
C GLY A 511 25.79 0.63 -46.18
N TYR A 512 24.54 0.60 -45.75
CA TYR A 512 23.47 1.43 -46.33
C TYR A 512 23.80 2.93 -46.23
N GLY A 513 24.26 3.40 -45.07
CA GLY A 513 24.65 4.80 -44.86
C GLY A 513 25.83 5.25 -45.75
N LEU A 514 26.85 4.40 -45.89
CA LEU A 514 27.99 4.66 -46.79
C LEU A 514 27.54 4.65 -48.25
N MET A 515 26.68 3.74 -48.65
CA MET A 515 26.09 3.70 -49.98
C MET A 515 25.30 4.98 -50.27
N MET A 516 24.48 5.46 -49.33
CA MET A 516 23.74 6.72 -49.48
C MET A 516 24.66 7.93 -49.55
N LEU A 517 25.76 7.96 -48.79
CA LEU A 517 26.76 9.02 -48.87
C LEU A 517 27.45 9.02 -50.24
N GLY A 518 27.89 7.84 -50.72
CA GLY A 518 28.48 7.66 -52.04
C GLY A 518 27.51 8.05 -53.15
N PHE A 519 26.26 7.65 -53.06
CA PHE A 519 25.20 8.03 -53.99
C PHE A 519 25.00 9.54 -54.07
N ARG A 520 24.90 10.21 -52.89
CA ARG A 520 24.76 11.68 -52.83
C ARG A 520 25.97 12.41 -53.42
N GLY A 521 27.17 11.92 -53.11
CA GLY A 521 28.42 12.46 -53.69
C GLY A 521 28.48 12.28 -55.21
N ALA A 522 28.18 11.09 -55.70
CA ALA A 522 28.13 10.83 -57.13
C ALA A 522 27.00 11.59 -57.83
N ALA A 523 25.83 11.71 -57.22
CA ALA A 523 24.70 12.47 -57.78
C ALA A 523 24.99 13.97 -57.90
N SER A 524 25.87 14.53 -57.05
CA SER A 524 26.32 15.91 -57.15
C SER A 524 27.29 16.15 -58.34
N LEU A 525 27.96 15.07 -58.78
CA LEU A 525 28.93 15.14 -59.90
C LEU A 525 28.26 14.80 -61.24
N VAL A 526 27.39 13.81 -61.30
CA VAL A 526 26.86 13.25 -62.57
C VAL A 526 25.43 13.69 -62.86
N GLY A 527 24.75 14.23 -61.87
CA GLY A 527 23.33 14.58 -61.95
C GLY A 527 22.42 13.50 -61.35
N ARG A 528 21.32 13.96 -60.74
CA ARG A 528 20.42 13.11 -59.91
C ARG A 528 19.65 12.08 -60.74
N GLU A 529 19.24 12.47 -61.96
CA GLU A 529 18.48 11.58 -62.85
C GLU A 529 19.34 10.41 -63.37
N ALA A 530 20.57 10.70 -63.76
CA ALA A 530 21.50 9.68 -64.23
C ALA A 530 21.89 8.70 -63.14
N MET A 531 22.03 9.19 -61.89
CA MET A 531 22.31 8.33 -60.73
C MET A 531 21.12 7.46 -60.33
N THR A 532 19.88 7.95 -60.45
CA THR A 532 18.69 7.11 -60.20
C THR A 532 18.58 6.00 -61.22
N ALA A 533 18.82 6.28 -62.50
CA ALA A 533 18.84 5.27 -63.57
C ALA A 533 19.94 4.23 -63.35
N LEU A 534 21.15 4.66 -62.95
CA LEU A 534 22.26 3.75 -62.61
C LEU A 534 21.92 2.86 -61.42
N SER A 535 21.27 3.42 -60.39
CA SER A 535 20.86 2.66 -59.20
C SER A 535 19.85 1.58 -59.56
N TRP A 536 18.86 1.90 -60.38
CA TRP A 536 17.90 0.92 -60.89
C TRP A 536 18.56 -0.17 -61.75
N SER A 537 19.55 0.23 -62.56
CA SER A 537 20.34 -0.72 -63.34
C SER A 537 21.12 -1.69 -62.47
N VAL A 538 21.79 -1.19 -61.42
CA VAL A 538 22.51 -2.05 -60.45
C VAL A 538 21.54 -2.93 -59.64
N ALA A 539 20.40 -2.40 -59.21
CA ALA A 539 19.40 -3.16 -58.49
C ALA A 539 18.82 -4.31 -59.32
N THR A 540 18.50 -4.04 -60.59
CA THR A 540 18.02 -5.05 -61.52
C THR A 540 19.07 -6.10 -61.83
N LEU A 541 20.34 -5.71 -61.97
CA LEU A 541 21.48 -6.59 -62.14
C LEU A 541 21.62 -7.54 -60.92
N LEU A 542 21.58 -6.98 -59.71
CA LEU A 542 21.67 -7.75 -58.46
C LEU A 542 20.52 -8.74 -58.32
N ILE A 543 19.28 -8.35 -58.66
CA ILE A 543 18.13 -9.25 -58.67
C ILE A 543 18.37 -10.37 -59.70
N GLY A 544 18.89 -10.05 -60.91
CA GLY A 544 19.23 -11.04 -61.91
C GLY A 544 20.30 -12.02 -61.42
N VAL A 545 21.36 -11.53 -60.78
CA VAL A 545 22.41 -12.35 -60.17
C VAL A 545 21.84 -13.27 -59.06
N LEU A 546 20.98 -12.74 -58.18
CA LEU A 546 20.34 -13.51 -57.12
C LEU A 546 19.46 -14.61 -57.67
N ILE A 547 18.68 -14.34 -58.72
CA ILE A 547 17.88 -15.33 -59.41
C ILE A 547 18.77 -16.44 -60.05
N SER A 548 19.87 -16.01 -60.65
CA SER A 548 20.83 -16.95 -61.27
C SER A 548 21.55 -17.80 -60.21
N ALA A 549 21.97 -17.20 -59.11
CA ALA A 549 22.60 -17.87 -57.98
C ALA A 549 21.63 -18.88 -57.34
N HIS A 550 20.33 -18.52 -57.23
CA HIS A 550 19.30 -19.45 -56.79
C HIS A 550 19.11 -20.60 -57.77
N LYS A 551 19.04 -20.37 -59.08
CA LYS A 551 18.97 -21.40 -60.10
C LYS A 551 20.21 -22.32 -60.09
N ALA A 552 21.38 -21.75 -59.82
CA ALA A 552 22.65 -22.47 -59.68
C ALA A 552 22.77 -23.24 -58.33
N GLN A 553 21.80 -23.11 -57.45
CA GLN A 553 21.80 -23.69 -56.08
C GLN A 553 22.97 -23.24 -55.20
N TRP A 554 23.54 -22.05 -55.45
CA TRP A 554 24.59 -21.47 -54.63
C TRP A 554 24.06 -20.85 -53.34
N LEU A 555 22.74 -20.55 -53.28
CA LEU A 555 22.13 -19.99 -52.11
C LEU A 555 21.62 -21.12 -51.20
N PRO A 556 21.80 -21.01 -49.87
CA PRO A 556 21.36 -22.00 -48.92
C PRO A 556 19.82 -22.13 -48.97
N LYS A 557 19.32 -23.35 -48.98
CA LYS A 557 17.89 -23.71 -49.15
C LYS A 557 16.92 -23.08 -48.12
N TRP A 558 17.41 -22.57 -47.02
CA TRP A 558 16.59 -21.88 -46.01
C TRP A 558 16.21 -20.43 -46.39
N LEU A 559 16.92 -19.82 -47.31
CA LEU A 559 16.63 -18.44 -47.78
C LEU A 559 15.41 -18.36 -48.71
N PHE A 560 15.10 -19.44 -49.42
CA PHE A 560 13.96 -19.51 -50.33
C PHE A 560 13.31 -20.93 -50.21
N PRO A 561 12.32 -21.12 -49.34
CA PRO A 561 11.63 -22.38 -49.27
C PRO A 561 10.81 -22.61 -50.52
N ASN A 562 11.21 -23.62 -51.32
CA ASN A 562 10.48 -24.34 -52.36
C ASN A 562 9.51 -23.53 -53.25
N TRP A 563 10.02 -22.66 -54.10
CA TRP A 563 9.26 -22.18 -55.27
C TRP A 563 9.34 -23.12 -56.47
N SER A 564 10.12 -24.20 -56.37
CA SER A 564 10.40 -25.12 -57.50
C SER A 564 9.46 -26.33 -57.62
N ASN A 565 8.50 -26.52 -56.70
CA ASN A 565 7.61 -27.72 -56.72
C ASN A 565 6.30 -27.53 -57.51
N GLY A 566 6.23 -26.56 -58.42
CA GLY A 566 5.01 -26.30 -59.20
C GLY A 566 4.95 -26.88 -60.61
N HIS A 567 6.09 -27.18 -61.22
CA HIS A 567 6.10 -27.66 -62.64
C HIS A 567 7.11 -28.76 -62.85
N GLY A 568 6.70 -29.98 -62.59
CA GLY A 568 7.52 -31.18 -62.86
C GLY A 568 6.88 -32.46 -62.46
N ARG A 569 5.58 -32.60 -62.76
CA ARG A 569 4.98 -33.94 -62.77
C ARG A 569 5.55 -34.72 -63.97
N LYS A 570 6.68 -35.40 -63.81
CA LYS A 570 7.05 -36.50 -64.69
C LYS A 570 6.12 -37.65 -64.37
N LEU A 571 5.28 -37.98 -65.37
CA LEU A 571 4.60 -39.22 -65.48
C LEU A 571 5.62 -40.38 -65.34
N ALA A 572 5.56 -41.10 -64.25
CA ALA A 572 6.24 -42.38 -64.12
C ALA A 572 5.32 -43.50 -64.71
N PRO A 573 5.87 -44.46 -65.48
CA PRO A 573 5.12 -45.50 -66.08
C PRO A 573 4.63 -46.49 -64.98
N ALA A 574 3.43 -47.00 -65.20
CA ALA A 574 2.84 -48.06 -64.43
C ALA A 574 3.64 -49.40 -64.60
N GLY A 575 3.89 -50.05 -63.53
CA GLY A 575 4.51 -51.40 -63.55
C GLY A 575 4.64 -52.01 -62.15
N ASP A 576 3.71 -52.85 -61.85
CA ASP A 576 3.73 -54.13 -61.14
C ASP A 576 4.27 -54.35 -59.72
N SER A 577 3.37 -54.94 -59.00
CA SER A 577 3.48 -56.09 -58.05
C SER A 577 3.98 -55.86 -56.64
N LEU A 578 3.08 -55.99 -55.70
CA LEU A 578 2.83 -57.10 -54.77
C LEU A 578 3.93 -57.42 -53.74
N GLU A 579 3.41 -57.63 -52.58
CA GLU A 579 3.88 -58.42 -51.44
C GLU A 579 4.61 -57.69 -50.27
N GLY A 580 3.97 -57.73 -49.13
CA GLY A 580 4.55 -58.39 -47.97
C GLY A 580 4.56 -57.56 -46.68
N GLY A 581 3.59 -57.84 -45.83
CA GLY A 581 3.91 -58.17 -44.44
C GLY A 581 4.17 -57.02 -43.47
N GLY A 582 3.18 -56.69 -42.69
CA GLY A 582 3.12 -56.67 -41.24
C GLY A 582 4.20 -55.98 -40.43
N ASN A 583 3.78 -54.99 -39.72
CA ASN A 583 3.88 -54.93 -38.23
C ASN A 583 3.50 -53.55 -37.70
N LEU A 584 2.46 -53.53 -36.93
CA LEU A 584 2.10 -52.44 -36.03
C LEU A 584 3.09 -52.45 -34.84
N PRO A 585 3.52 -51.30 -34.35
CA PRO A 585 3.95 -51.19 -32.99
C PRO A 585 2.89 -50.46 -32.14
N THR A 586 2.55 -51.17 -31.09
CA THR A 586 1.77 -50.82 -29.92
C THR A 586 2.17 -49.51 -29.29
N LEU A 587 1.16 -48.71 -29.00
CA LEU A 587 1.19 -47.62 -28.02
C LEU A 587 1.39 -48.20 -26.62
N SER A 588 2.40 -47.74 -25.90
CA SER A 588 2.50 -47.87 -24.46
C SER A 588 2.27 -46.49 -23.82
N LEU A 589 1.17 -46.41 -23.10
CA LEU A 589 0.89 -45.43 -22.08
C LEU A 589 1.94 -45.57 -20.96
N ALA A 590 2.58 -44.50 -20.58
CA ALA A 590 3.31 -44.38 -19.33
C ALA A 590 2.68 -43.28 -18.47
N GLU A 591 2.35 -43.73 -17.30
CA GLU A 591 1.75 -43.05 -16.17
C GLU A 591 2.44 -41.73 -15.76
N ALA A 592 1.60 -40.79 -15.35
CA ALA A 592 1.97 -39.65 -14.57
C ALA A 592 2.28 -40.07 -13.13
N ASP A 593 3.39 -39.66 -12.59
CA ASP A 593 3.72 -39.76 -11.17
C ASP A 593 3.64 -38.33 -10.58
N ASP A 594 2.66 -38.21 -9.69
CA ASP A 594 2.48 -37.06 -8.78
C ASP A 594 3.42 -37.27 -7.59
N SER A 595 4.29 -36.31 -7.29
CA SER A 595 4.73 -36.07 -5.90
C SER A 595 5.52 -34.75 -5.75
N GLU A 596 5.04 -33.94 -4.79
CA GLU A 596 5.61 -32.81 -4.02
C GLU A 596 5.62 -31.44 -4.68
#